data_20c861ef3abce4cf1a17388453abef08
#
_entry.id   20c861ef3abce4cf1a17388453abef08
#
_cell.length_a   1.000
_cell.length_b   1.000
_cell.length_c   1.000
_cell.angle_alpha   90.00
_cell.angle_beta   90.00
_cell.angle_gamma   90.00
#
_symmetry.space_group_name_H-M   'P 1'
#
loop_
_entity.id
_entity.type
_entity.pdbx_description
1 polymer ?
#
loop_
_entity_poly.entity_id
_entity_poly.type
_entity_poly.pdbx_seq_one_letter_code
_entity_poly.pdbx_strand_id
1 'polypeptide(L)'
;MSHDHLFCPLRLGQLHLANRIVMPPMTRSRASQPGDVANAMMASYYAQRAEAGLIISEGTQIDPMGKGYAWTPGIYSAEQIAGWKGVTDAVHAKGGTIFAQLWHVGRVTHPDNIGGAQPISSSAIAATGVKVFVDNGSDTPGFVETVTPRAMTQADIDAVVGQFRQAARNAISTGFDGIELHAANGYLINQFLDSESNARTDSYGGSLENRLRFLKEVTEAVSSEIGADRVGVRLAPLTTLNGTVDANPQETYLAAARLLGQLNVTYLHIAEADWDDAPLMPENFKQGLRDAFPNTLIYAGKYDGDRARAALEAGWADMIGFGRPFVANPDLPNRLRHGYPLAPHDPATLFGGGEKGLTDYPVYQADDAATNR
;
A
#
# COMPACT_ATOMS: atom_id res chain seq x y z
N MET A 1 6.02 -25.62 24.53
CA MET A 1 6.22 -25.11 23.15
C MET A 1 5.56 -23.74 23.13
N SER A 2 6.32 -22.65 22.99
CA SER A 2 5.76 -21.31 22.83
C SER A 2 4.96 -21.29 21.53
N HIS A 3 3.69 -20.93 21.58
CA HIS A 3 2.90 -20.72 20.39
C HIS A 3 3.56 -19.59 19.58
N ASP A 4 4.02 -19.87 18.37
CA ASP A 4 4.56 -18.86 17.47
C ASP A 4 3.38 -18.00 16.97
N HIS A 5 3.26 -16.80 17.53
CA HIS A 5 2.16 -15.86 17.24
C HIS A 5 2.01 -15.53 15.76
N LEU A 6 3.10 -15.56 14.97
CA LEU A 6 3.08 -15.35 13.53
C LEU A 6 2.14 -16.31 12.79
N PHE A 7 2.00 -17.54 13.30
CA PHE A 7 1.23 -18.61 12.66
C PHE A 7 -0.11 -18.87 13.36
N CYS A 8 -0.49 -18.04 14.33
CA CYS A 8 -1.83 -18.08 14.92
C CYS A 8 -2.84 -17.46 13.94
N PRO A 9 -4.02 -18.06 13.78
CA PRO A 9 -5.08 -17.46 13.00
C PRO A 9 -5.55 -16.13 13.60
N LEU A 10 -6.08 -15.27 12.73
CA LEU A 10 -6.63 -13.97 13.12
C LEU A 10 -7.96 -13.75 12.40
N ARG A 11 -8.91 -13.12 13.08
CA ARG A 11 -10.13 -12.61 12.47
C ARG A 11 -9.91 -11.15 12.03
N LEU A 12 -10.12 -10.88 10.73
CA LEU A 12 -10.04 -9.54 10.15
C LEU A 12 -11.41 -9.18 9.54
N GLY A 13 -12.18 -8.32 10.20
CA GLY A 13 -13.58 -8.10 9.83
C GLY A 13 -14.37 -9.41 9.84
N GLN A 14 -14.90 -9.83 8.68
CA GLN A 14 -15.58 -11.11 8.51
C GLN A 14 -14.65 -12.24 8.04
N LEU A 15 -13.39 -11.94 7.74
CA LEU A 15 -12.42 -12.90 7.20
C LEU A 15 -11.71 -13.67 8.33
N HIS A 16 -11.38 -14.93 8.05
CA HIS A 16 -10.55 -15.77 8.91
C HIS A 16 -9.20 -16.02 8.23
N LEU A 17 -8.17 -15.34 8.73
CA LEU A 17 -6.82 -15.44 8.21
C LEU A 17 -6.07 -16.59 8.88
N ALA A 18 -5.34 -17.39 8.10
CA ALA A 18 -4.64 -18.58 8.60
C ALA A 18 -3.38 -18.26 9.43
N ASN A 19 -2.82 -17.07 9.24
CA ASN A 19 -1.62 -16.60 9.92
C ASN A 19 -1.59 -15.07 9.96
N ARG A 20 -0.58 -14.48 10.61
CA ARG A 20 -0.41 -13.03 10.80
C ARG A 20 0.66 -12.42 9.88
N ILE A 21 0.98 -13.10 8.80
CA ILE A 21 1.98 -12.69 7.82
C ILE A 21 1.28 -11.96 6.68
N VAL A 22 1.68 -10.71 6.42
CA VAL A 22 1.11 -9.90 5.35
C VAL A 22 2.13 -9.73 4.22
N MET A 23 1.68 -9.93 2.98
CA MET A 23 2.38 -9.41 1.82
C MET A 23 1.93 -7.95 1.63
N PRO A 24 2.75 -6.95 2.03
CA PRO A 24 2.35 -5.55 1.93
C PRO A 24 2.41 -5.07 0.48
N PRO A 25 1.78 -3.92 0.17
CA PRO A 25 1.77 -3.38 -1.19
C PRO A 25 3.18 -3.03 -1.66
N MET A 26 3.52 -3.54 -2.83
CA MET A 26 4.81 -3.30 -3.49
C MET A 26 4.57 -3.07 -4.97
N THR A 27 4.85 -1.87 -5.45
CA THR A 27 4.78 -1.54 -6.89
C THR A 27 5.77 -2.40 -7.67
N ARG A 28 5.27 -3.10 -8.69
CA ARG A 28 6.09 -3.95 -9.56
C ARG A 28 6.14 -3.43 -11.00
N SER A 29 5.23 -2.51 -11.38
CA SER A 29 5.19 -1.84 -12.68
C SER A 29 5.21 -2.81 -13.87
N ARG A 30 4.28 -3.75 -13.90
CA ARG A 30 4.16 -4.79 -14.96
C ARG A 30 2.76 -4.90 -15.55
N ALA A 31 1.92 -3.89 -15.36
CA ALA A 31 0.62 -3.82 -16.02
C ALA A 31 0.79 -3.73 -17.54
N SER A 32 -0.09 -4.41 -18.28
CA SER A 32 -0.09 -4.39 -19.74
C SER A 32 -0.41 -3.02 -20.30
N GLN A 33 0.30 -2.66 -21.37
CA GLN A 33 0.13 -1.41 -22.08
C GLN A 33 -0.43 -1.66 -23.50
N PRO A 34 -1.20 -0.73 -24.06
CA PRO A 34 -1.77 0.44 -23.37
C PRO A 34 -2.88 0.05 -22.40
N GLY A 35 -3.21 0.95 -21.49
CA GLY A 35 -4.40 0.84 -20.64
C GLY A 35 -4.15 0.45 -19.19
N ASP A 36 -2.90 0.22 -18.77
CA ASP A 36 -2.54 -0.07 -17.38
C ASP A 36 -3.34 -1.27 -16.80
N VAL A 37 -3.43 -2.36 -17.58
CA VAL A 37 -4.29 -3.51 -17.30
C VAL A 37 -3.52 -4.59 -16.55
N ALA A 38 -4.07 -5.05 -15.42
CA ALA A 38 -3.55 -6.22 -14.72
C ALA A 38 -3.63 -7.47 -15.62
N ASN A 39 -2.62 -8.34 -15.59
CA ASN A 39 -2.44 -9.41 -16.56
C ASN A 39 -2.16 -10.78 -15.91
N ALA A 40 -2.05 -11.83 -16.74
CA ALA A 40 -1.81 -13.19 -16.29
C ALA A 40 -0.50 -13.38 -15.52
N MET A 41 0.55 -12.60 -15.82
CA MET A 41 1.81 -12.63 -15.09
C MET A 41 1.62 -12.08 -13.66
N MET A 42 0.86 -11.01 -13.50
CA MET A 42 0.47 -10.49 -12.18
C MET A 42 -0.40 -11.49 -11.42
N ALA A 43 -1.34 -12.17 -12.09
CA ALA A 43 -2.16 -13.23 -11.50
C ALA A 43 -1.28 -14.35 -10.94
N SER A 44 -0.29 -14.82 -11.72
CA SER A 44 0.68 -15.84 -11.27
C SER A 44 1.50 -15.35 -10.06
N TYR A 45 1.97 -14.10 -10.09
CA TYR A 45 2.76 -13.49 -9.01
C TYR A 45 2.01 -13.48 -7.67
N TYR A 46 0.77 -13.03 -7.67
CA TYR A 46 -0.03 -12.99 -6.44
C TYR A 46 -0.47 -14.39 -5.99
N ALA A 47 -0.86 -15.27 -6.92
CA ALA A 47 -1.25 -16.64 -6.61
C ALA A 47 -0.10 -17.49 -6.01
N GLN A 48 1.15 -17.25 -6.43
CA GLN A 48 2.34 -17.89 -5.81
C GLN A 48 2.50 -17.55 -4.33
N ARG A 49 1.94 -16.42 -3.87
CA ARG A 49 2.07 -15.87 -2.51
C ARG A 49 0.80 -16.02 -1.67
N ALA A 50 -0.14 -16.86 -2.12
CA ALA A 50 -1.44 -17.06 -1.49
C ALA A 50 -1.38 -17.70 -0.09
N GLU A 51 -0.23 -18.23 0.36
CA GLU A 51 -0.02 -18.70 1.73
C GLU A 51 0.11 -17.54 2.75
N ALA A 52 0.30 -16.30 2.32
CA ALA A 52 0.21 -15.13 3.19
C ALA A 52 -1.16 -15.07 3.86
N GLY A 53 -1.22 -14.69 5.14
CA GLY A 53 -2.49 -14.46 5.82
C GLY A 53 -3.33 -13.38 5.12
N LEU A 54 -2.65 -12.35 4.59
CA LEU A 54 -3.27 -11.29 3.78
C LEU A 54 -2.28 -10.85 2.70
N ILE A 55 -2.77 -10.72 1.47
CA ILE A 55 -2.07 -10.04 0.38
C ILE A 55 -2.70 -8.66 0.21
N ILE A 56 -1.88 -7.61 0.12
CA ILE A 56 -2.32 -6.29 -0.32
C ILE A 56 -1.65 -6.02 -1.67
N SER A 57 -2.45 -5.72 -2.69
CA SER A 57 -1.95 -5.50 -4.04
C SER A 57 -0.99 -4.31 -4.11
N GLU A 58 -0.21 -4.23 -5.15
CA GLU A 58 0.50 -3.00 -5.51
C GLU A 58 -0.47 -1.82 -5.63
N GLY A 59 0.05 -0.59 -5.46
CA GLY A 59 -0.72 0.64 -5.63
C GLY A 59 -1.45 0.64 -6.97
N THR A 60 -2.76 0.77 -6.92
CA THR A 60 -3.69 0.66 -8.05
C THR A 60 -4.42 1.98 -8.22
N GLN A 61 -4.15 2.70 -9.31
CA GLN A 61 -4.71 4.03 -9.50
C GLN A 61 -6.22 4.00 -9.71
N ILE A 62 -6.90 4.92 -9.01
CA ILE A 62 -8.37 5.06 -9.03
C ILE A 62 -8.90 5.84 -10.22
N ASP A 63 -8.01 6.55 -10.93
CA ASP A 63 -8.33 7.46 -12.03
C ASP A 63 -7.04 7.70 -12.83
N PRO A 64 -7.10 8.09 -14.13
CA PRO A 64 -5.91 8.46 -14.90
C PRO A 64 -5.02 9.50 -14.25
N MET A 65 -5.61 10.50 -13.54
CA MET A 65 -4.87 11.52 -12.79
C MET A 65 -4.16 10.98 -11.55
N GLY A 66 -4.52 9.79 -11.10
CA GLY A 66 -3.90 9.10 -9.95
C GLY A 66 -2.61 8.38 -10.26
N LYS A 67 -2.20 8.30 -11.54
CA LYS A 67 -1.01 7.55 -11.99
C LYS A 67 0.28 8.31 -11.70
N GLY A 68 1.21 7.68 -10.97
CA GLY A 68 2.50 8.27 -10.60
C GLY A 68 3.68 7.76 -11.41
N TYR A 69 3.63 6.52 -11.87
CA TYR A 69 4.75 5.83 -12.50
C TYR A 69 4.26 5.03 -13.71
N ALA A 70 5.13 4.86 -14.69
CA ALA A 70 4.83 4.02 -15.84
C ALA A 70 4.51 2.58 -15.42
N TRP A 71 3.59 1.95 -16.16
CA TRP A 71 3.23 0.54 -16.09
C TRP A 71 2.60 0.09 -14.75
N THR A 72 2.11 1.03 -13.93
CA THR A 72 1.31 0.73 -12.75
C THR A 72 -0.15 0.46 -13.13
N PRO A 73 -0.83 -0.49 -12.47
CA PRO A 73 -2.20 -0.85 -12.84
C PRO A 73 -3.25 0.16 -12.36
N GLY A 74 -4.35 0.26 -13.12
CA GLY A 74 -5.55 1.00 -12.71
C GLY A 74 -6.71 0.07 -12.34
N ILE A 75 -7.82 0.67 -11.86
CA ILE A 75 -9.07 -0.04 -11.52
C ILE A 75 -10.32 0.77 -11.90
N TYR A 76 -10.22 1.61 -12.90
CA TYR A 76 -11.28 2.53 -13.33
C TYR A 76 -11.87 2.22 -14.71
N SER A 77 -11.19 1.41 -15.55
CA SER A 77 -11.72 0.99 -16.84
C SER A 77 -12.29 -0.44 -16.81
N ALA A 78 -13.13 -0.79 -17.78
CA ALA A 78 -13.68 -2.12 -17.90
C ALA A 78 -12.61 -3.19 -18.10
N GLU A 79 -11.57 -2.89 -18.88
CA GLU A 79 -10.44 -3.77 -19.16
C GLU A 79 -9.60 -3.99 -17.90
N GLN A 80 -9.36 -2.95 -17.11
CA GLN A 80 -8.64 -3.05 -15.82
C GLN A 80 -9.42 -3.90 -14.83
N ILE A 81 -10.74 -3.71 -14.73
CA ILE A 81 -11.64 -4.50 -13.88
C ILE A 81 -11.58 -5.98 -14.30
N ALA A 82 -11.65 -6.28 -15.60
CA ALA A 82 -11.54 -7.65 -16.11
C ALA A 82 -10.16 -8.26 -15.81
N GLY A 83 -9.08 -7.47 -15.95
CA GLY A 83 -7.72 -7.91 -15.62
C GLY A 83 -7.54 -8.27 -14.14
N TRP A 84 -8.02 -7.43 -13.24
CA TRP A 84 -7.97 -7.70 -11.81
C TRP A 84 -8.82 -8.91 -11.39
N LYS A 85 -9.95 -9.15 -12.08
CA LYS A 85 -10.72 -10.37 -11.83
C LYS A 85 -9.89 -11.63 -12.05
N GLY A 86 -9.07 -11.69 -13.09
CA GLY A 86 -8.14 -12.80 -13.32
C GLY A 86 -7.13 -12.99 -12.17
N VAL A 87 -6.68 -11.89 -11.54
CA VAL A 87 -5.78 -11.92 -10.39
C VAL A 87 -6.48 -12.47 -9.14
N THR A 88 -7.65 -11.94 -8.80
CA THR A 88 -8.41 -12.37 -7.61
C THR A 88 -8.84 -13.83 -7.72
N ASP A 89 -9.34 -14.26 -8.89
CA ASP A 89 -9.70 -15.66 -9.16
C ASP A 89 -8.50 -16.59 -8.94
N ALA A 90 -7.30 -16.23 -9.41
CA ALA A 90 -6.08 -17.02 -9.25
C ALA A 90 -5.63 -17.12 -7.78
N VAL A 91 -5.72 -16.05 -7.00
CA VAL A 91 -5.40 -16.04 -5.56
C VAL A 91 -6.41 -16.89 -4.79
N HIS A 92 -7.69 -16.69 -5.03
CA HIS A 92 -8.76 -17.45 -4.37
C HIS A 92 -8.70 -18.96 -4.70
N ALA A 93 -8.34 -19.32 -5.92
CA ALA A 93 -8.14 -20.73 -6.31
C ALA A 93 -7.03 -21.42 -5.46
N LYS A 94 -6.15 -20.65 -4.83
CA LYS A 94 -5.13 -21.12 -3.89
C LYS A 94 -5.54 -20.93 -2.42
N GLY A 95 -6.76 -20.46 -2.14
CA GLY A 95 -7.26 -20.20 -0.78
C GLY A 95 -6.71 -18.93 -0.13
N GLY A 96 -6.08 -18.05 -0.91
CA GLY A 96 -5.53 -16.78 -0.41
C GLY A 96 -6.59 -15.69 -0.23
N THR A 97 -6.26 -14.66 0.55
CA THR A 97 -7.06 -13.46 0.78
C THR A 97 -6.32 -12.26 0.21
N ILE A 98 -6.99 -11.43 -0.58
CA ILE A 98 -6.36 -10.29 -1.26
C ILE A 98 -7.19 -9.00 -1.17
N PHE A 99 -6.54 -7.89 -0.76
CA PHE A 99 -7.08 -6.54 -0.74
C PHE A 99 -6.45 -5.69 -1.85
N ALA A 100 -7.23 -4.80 -2.46
CA ALA A 100 -6.70 -3.83 -3.43
C ALA A 100 -6.17 -2.59 -2.71
N GLN A 101 -4.92 -2.17 -2.95
CA GLN A 101 -4.49 -0.85 -2.49
C GLN A 101 -4.93 0.22 -3.49
N LEU A 102 -5.86 1.09 -3.08
CA LEU A 102 -6.36 2.21 -3.87
C LEU A 102 -5.45 3.42 -3.74
N TRP A 103 -5.07 3.99 -4.86
CA TRP A 103 -3.98 4.94 -4.95
C TRP A 103 -4.30 6.15 -5.83
N HIS A 104 -4.00 7.33 -5.33
CA HIS A 104 -3.85 8.56 -6.09
C HIS A 104 -2.59 9.28 -5.62
N VAL A 105 -1.65 9.49 -6.51
CA VAL A 105 -0.30 9.96 -6.12
C VAL A 105 -0.22 11.47 -5.85
N GLY A 106 -1.25 12.23 -6.21
CA GLY A 106 -1.24 13.67 -6.02
C GLY A 106 -0.12 14.33 -6.83
N ARG A 107 0.76 15.09 -6.14
CA ARG A 107 1.90 15.79 -6.75
C ARG A 107 3.06 14.90 -7.19
N VAL A 108 3.03 13.61 -6.83
CA VAL A 108 4.14 12.68 -7.11
C VAL A 108 3.94 12.03 -8.48
N THR A 109 3.91 12.86 -9.52
CA THR A 109 3.78 12.44 -10.92
C THR A 109 4.38 13.48 -11.88
N HIS A 110 4.36 13.14 -13.15
CA HIS A 110 4.74 14.04 -14.26
C HIS A 110 3.59 14.06 -15.29
N PRO A 111 3.37 15.17 -16.04
CA PRO A 111 2.37 15.23 -17.09
C PRO A 111 2.39 14.04 -18.07
N ASP A 112 3.56 13.49 -18.39
CA ASP A 112 3.71 12.34 -19.29
C ASP A 112 2.98 11.07 -18.78
N ASN A 113 2.82 10.91 -17.48
CA ASN A 113 2.08 9.79 -16.89
C ASN A 113 0.55 10.00 -16.86
N ILE A 114 0.09 11.26 -16.98
CA ILE A 114 -1.31 11.67 -16.78
C ILE A 114 -1.88 12.41 -18.00
N GLY A 115 -1.44 12.02 -19.21
CA GLY A 115 -2.00 12.53 -20.47
C GLY A 115 -1.72 14.02 -20.74
N GLY A 116 -0.63 14.58 -20.22
CA GLY A 116 -0.25 15.98 -20.39
C GLY A 116 -0.90 16.95 -19.41
N ALA A 117 -1.73 16.45 -18.47
CA ALA A 117 -2.40 17.29 -17.49
C ALA A 117 -1.46 17.80 -16.39
N GLN A 118 -1.82 18.91 -15.74
CA GLN A 118 -1.11 19.36 -14.55
C GLN A 118 -1.50 18.51 -13.34
N PRO A 119 -0.54 17.99 -12.55
CA PRO A 119 -0.84 17.27 -11.30
C PRO A 119 -1.68 18.11 -10.32
N ILE A 120 -2.42 17.43 -9.46
CA ILE A 120 -3.21 18.05 -8.40
C ILE A 120 -2.68 17.63 -7.03
N SER A 121 -2.83 18.51 -6.03
CA SER A 121 -2.43 18.26 -4.65
C SER A 121 -3.25 19.08 -3.68
N SER A 122 -3.04 18.91 -2.36
CA SER A 122 -3.60 19.79 -1.33
C SER A 122 -3.28 21.27 -1.62
N SER A 123 -2.06 21.56 -2.05
CA SER A 123 -1.54 22.90 -2.35
C SER A 123 -0.61 22.88 -3.56
N ALA A 124 -0.34 24.06 -4.14
CA ALA A 124 0.58 24.22 -5.28
C ALA A 124 2.05 24.19 -4.84
N ILE A 125 2.46 23.14 -4.15
CA ILE A 125 3.81 22.93 -3.61
C ILE A 125 4.42 21.71 -4.28
N ALA A 126 5.53 21.88 -5.00
CA ALA A 126 6.23 20.78 -5.66
C ALA A 126 6.89 19.82 -4.66
N ALA A 127 7.00 18.55 -5.03
CA ALA A 127 7.86 17.59 -4.33
C ALA A 127 9.28 17.73 -4.87
N THR A 128 10.03 18.69 -4.33
CA THR A 128 11.37 19.06 -4.83
C THR A 128 12.36 17.89 -4.72
N GLY A 129 13.11 17.63 -5.80
CA GLY A 129 14.11 16.56 -5.85
C GLY A 129 13.52 15.16 -6.01
N VAL A 130 12.21 15.03 -6.11
CA VAL A 130 11.52 13.75 -6.32
C VAL A 130 11.42 13.45 -7.82
N LYS A 131 11.77 12.23 -8.20
CA LYS A 131 11.71 11.74 -9.59
C LYS A 131 10.72 10.60 -9.72
N VAL A 132 10.02 10.59 -10.84
CA VAL A 132 9.09 9.54 -11.22
C VAL A 132 9.52 8.91 -12.54
N PHE A 133 9.24 7.62 -12.72
CA PHE A 133 9.55 6.94 -13.96
C PHE A 133 8.43 7.17 -14.97
N VAL A 134 8.79 7.59 -16.17
CA VAL A 134 7.86 7.82 -17.28
C VAL A 134 8.19 6.94 -18.47
N ASP A 135 7.15 6.52 -19.19
CA ASP A 135 7.21 5.94 -20.52
C ASP A 135 6.23 6.71 -21.41
N ASN A 136 6.75 7.72 -22.07
CA ASN A 136 5.97 8.60 -22.95
C ASN A 136 6.00 8.18 -24.43
N GLY A 137 6.42 6.93 -24.68
CA GLY A 137 6.59 6.40 -26.04
C GLY A 137 7.86 6.87 -26.75
N SER A 138 8.77 7.54 -26.03
CA SER A 138 10.13 7.79 -26.52
C SER A 138 10.97 6.51 -26.51
N ASP A 139 12.07 6.50 -27.28
CA ASP A 139 13.00 5.36 -27.31
C ASP A 139 13.72 5.11 -25.96
N THR A 140 13.58 6.03 -25.01
CA THR A 140 14.26 5.99 -23.71
C THR A 140 13.31 6.35 -22.56
N PRO A 141 12.50 5.38 -22.08
CA PRO A 141 11.80 5.54 -20.80
C PRO A 141 12.79 5.88 -19.67
N GLY A 142 12.40 6.74 -18.73
CA GLY A 142 13.34 7.16 -17.71
C GLY A 142 12.76 7.95 -16.56
N PHE A 143 13.64 8.34 -15.63
CA PHE A 143 13.27 9.16 -14.49
C PHE A 143 13.26 10.64 -14.86
N VAL A 144 12.15 11.32 -14.54
CA VAL A 144 11.98 12.78 -14.68
C VAL A 144 11.59 13.38 -13.34
N GLU A 145 11.93 14.64 -13.11
CA GLU A 145 11.51 15.35 -11.90
C GLU A 145 10.00 15.64 -11.92
N THR A 146 9.37 15.60 -10.75
CA THR A 146 7.99 16.02 -10.58
C THR A 146 7.84 17.52 -10.87
N VAL A 147 6.64 17.93 -11.29
CA VAL A 147 6.35 19.34 -11.58
C VAL A 147 5.49 19.94 -10.47
N THR A 148 5.42 21.28 -10.42
CA THR A 148 4.53 21.98 -9.48
C THR A 148 3.06 21.61 -9.77
N PRO A 149 2.33 21.05 -8.80
CA PRO A 149 0.93 20.74 -8.96
C PRO A 149 0.09 22.03 -8.88
N ARG A 150 -1.18 21.94 -9.27
CA ARG A 150 -2.17 22.94 -8.85
C ARG A 150 -2.84 22.50 -7.56
N ALA A 151 -3.25 23.46 -6.74
CA ALA A 151 -4.09 23.18 -5.57
C ALA A 151 -5.47 22.68 -6.02
N MET A 152 -6.00 21.66 -5.36
CA MET A 152 -7.35 21.15 -5.59
C MET A 152 -8.39 22.19 -5.18
N THR A 153 -9.37 22.38 -6.04
CA THR A 153 -10.61 23.09 -5.70
C THR A 153 -11.57 22.18 -4.91
N GLN A 154 -12.65 22.72 -4.36
CA GLN A 154 -13.68 21.89 -3.72
C GLN A 154 -14.26 20.85 -4.72
N ALA A 155 -14.48 21.26 -5.96
CA ALA A 155 -14.98 20.35 -7.00
C ALA A 155 -13.99 19.20 -7.31
N ASP A 156 -12.68 19.46 -7.28
CA ASP A 156 -11.67 18.40 -7.41
C ASP A 156 -11.71 17.44 -6.22
N ILE A 157 -11.84 17.95 -5.00
CA ILE A 157 -11.94 17.14 -3.78
C ILE A 157 -13.17 16.24 -3.86
N ASP A 158 -14.33 16.77 -4.18
CA ASP A 158 -15.58 16.02 -4.32
C ASP A 158 -15.47 14.94 -5.40
N ALA A 159 -14.84 15.27 -6.53
CA ALA A 159 -14.60 14.32 -7.62
C ALA A 159 -13.67 13.18 -7.19
N VAL A 160 -12.55 13.48 -6.52
CA VAL A 160 -11.58 12.45 -6.08
C VAL A 160 -12.17 11.55 -5.00
N VAL A 161 -12.96 12.10 -4.05
CA VAL A 161 -13.71 11.29 -3.07
C VAL A 161 -14.65 10.32 -3.80
N GLY A 162 -15.37 10.81 -4.83
CA GLY A 162 -16.21 9.98 -5.69
C GLY A 162 -15.44 8.89 -6.45
N GLN A 163 -14.23 9.19 -6.93
CA GLN A 163 -13.34 8.25 -7.62
C GLN A 163 -12.84 7.13 -6.68
N PHE A 164 -12.44 7.44 -5.43
CA PHE A 164 -12.10 6.44 -4.43
C PHE A 164 -13.27 5.51 -4.13
N ARG A 165 -14.49 6.07 -3.96
CA ARG A 165 -15.70 5.28 -3.76
C ARG A 165 -15.98 4.36 -4.94
N GLN A 166 -15.88 4.86 -6.18
CA GLN A 166 -16.09 4.05 -7.39
C GLN A 166 -15.02 2.95 -7.53
N ALA A 167 -13.76 3.27 -7.26
CA ALA A 167 -12.66 2.29 -7.28
C ALA A 167 -12.87 1.18 -6.24
N ALA A 168 -13.36 1.51 -5.05
CA ALA A 168 -13.71 0.52 -4.03
C ALA A 168 -14.85 -0.42 -4.51
N ARG A 169 -15.90 0.12 -5.13
CA ARG A 169 -16.96 -0.68 -5.77
C ARG A 169 -16.38 -1.61 -6.84
N ASN A 170 -15.53 -1.07 -7.71
CA ASN A 170 -14.87 -1.86 -8.76
C ASN A 170 -14.03 -2.99 -8.15
N ALA A 171 -13.23 -2.71 -7.10
CA ALA A 171 -12.42 -3.72 -6.41
C ALA A 171 -13.28 -4.88 -5.89
N ILE A 172 -14.38 -4.60 -5.20
CA ILE A 172 -15.27 -5.66 -4.72
C ILE A 172 -15.90 -6.43 -5.88
N SER A 173 -16.29 -5.75 -6.95
CA SER A 173 -16.88 -6.42 -8.14
C SER A 173 -15.90 -7.33 -8.87
N THR A 174 -14.59 -7.11 -8.74
CA THR A 174 -13.54 -7.97 -9.30
C THR A 174 -13.17 -9.13 -8.40
N GLY A 175 -13.73 -9.22 -7.20
CA GLY A 175 -13.48 -10.29 -6.24
C GLY A 175 -12.44 -9.98 -5.17
N PHE A 176 -11.91 -8.76 -5.06
CA PHE A 176 -11.11 -8.41 -3.89
C PHE A 176 -11.92 -8.56 -2.60
N ASP A 177 -11.32 -9.08 -1.56
CA ASP A 177 -11.95 -9.29 -0.25
C ASP A 177 -12.16 -7.97 0.52
N GLY A 178 -11.41 -6.94 0.16
CA GLY A 178 -11.48 -5.58 0.70
C GLY A 178 -10.51 -4.65 -0.01
N ILE A 179 -10.34 -3.45 0.55
CA ILE A 179 -9.41 -2.44 0.01
C ILE A 179 -8.54 -1.84 1.11
N GLU A 180 -7.40 -1.31 0.70
CA GLU A 180 -6.55 -0.47 1.54
C GLU A 180 -6.47 0.93 0.92
N LEU A 181 -6.78 1.97 1.68
CA LEU A 181 -6.54 3.35 1.27
C LEU A 181 -5.07 3.70 1.45
N HIS A 182 -4.41 4.13 0.38
CA HIS A 182 -3.02 4.56 0.46
C HIS A 182 -2.93 6.00 0.96
N ALA A 183 -2.81 6.18 2.28
CA ALA A 183 -2.69 7.47 2.96
C ALA A 183 -1.26 7.72 3.51
N ALA A 184 -0.24 7.16 2.83
CA ALA A 184 1.15 7.11 3.28
C ALA A 184 2.11 7.63 2.21
N ASN A 185 3.39 7.69 2.55
CA ASN A 185 4.52 7.85 1.62
C ASN A 185 4.48 9.11 0.74
N GLY A 186 3.83 10.18 1.20
CA GLY A 186 3.78 11.45 0.49
C GLY A 186 2.81 11.50 -0.70
N TYR A 187 1.87 10.55 -0.82
CA TYR A 187 0.84 10.57 -1.85
C TYR A 187 -0.38 11.42 -1.44
N LEU A 188 -1.41 11.50 -2.28
CA LEU A 188 -2.44 12.54 -2.18
C LEU A 188 -3.05 12.69 -0.79
N ILE A 189 -3.52 11.61 -0.16
CA ILE A 189 -4.14 11.70 1.18
C ILE A 189 -3.10 12.18 2.20
N ASN A 190 -1.86 11.68 2.11
CA ASN A 190 -0.76 12.13 2.97
C ASN A 190 -0.43 13.61 2.76
N GLN A 191 -0.56 14.13 1.52
CA GLN A 191 -0.33 15.55 1.20
C GLN A 191 -1.33 16.48 1.90
N PHE A 192 -2.53 16.00 2.24
CA PHE A 192 -3.48 16.76 3.07
C PHE A 192 -3.14 16.66 4.56
N LEU A 193 -2.64 15.54 5.03
CA LEU A 193 -2.24 15.33 6.43
C LEU A 193 -1.01 16.12 6.82
N ASP A 194 -0.03 16.17 5.94
CA ASP A 194 1.30 16.74 6.14
C ASP A 194 1.25 18.27 6.21
N SER A 195 1.86 18.84 7.27
CA SER A 195 1.80 20.29 7.53
C SER A 195 2.58 21.14 6.53
N GLU A 196 3.63 20.58 5.91
CA GLU A 196 4.49 21.32 4.96
C GLU A 196 3.99 21.23 3.52
N SER A 197 3.28 20.17 3.17
CA SER A 197 2.67 20.04 1.84
C SER A 197 1.27 20.63 1.75
N ASN A 198 0.63 20.92 2.89
CA ASN A 198 -0.71 21.51 2.98
C ASN A 198 -0.67 22.93 3.55
N ALA A 199 -0.59 23.91 2.65
CA ALA A 199 -0.67 25.35 2.97
C ALA A 199 -2.06 25.95 2.77
N ARG A 200 -3.13 25.14 2.79
CA ARG A 200 -4.52 25.61 2.62
C ARG A 200 -4.99 26.41 3.82
N THR A 201 -5.86 27.38 3.53
CA THR A 201 -6.49 28.25 4.54
C THR A 201 -8.01 28.05 4.65
N ASP A 202 -8.53 27.07 3.90
CA ASP A 202 -9.93 26.65 3.94
C ASP A 202 -10.15 25.50 4.93
N SER A 203 -11.32 24.84 4.84
CA SER A 203 -11.71 23.73 5.71
C SER A 203 -10.86 22.43 5.56
N TYR A 204 -9.90 22.42 4.65
CA TYR A 204 -8.99 21.27 4.43
C TYR A 204 -7.53 21.55 4.85
N GLY A 205 -7.25 22.68 5.48
CA GLY A 205 -5.89 23.07 5.89
C GLY A 205 -5.83 23.91 7.16
N GLY A 206 -4.61 24.22 7.60
CA GLY A 206 -4.35 24.93 8.83
C GLY A 206 -4.44 24.04 10.06
N SER A 207 -5.58 23.93 10.71
CA SER A 207 -5.75 23.12 11.91
C SER A 207 -5.61 21.61 11.62
N LEU A 208 -5.23 20.84 12.64
CA LEU A 208 -5.15 19.39 12.55
C LEU A 208 -6.49 18.76 12.11
N GLU A 209 -7.59 19.24 12.65
CA GLU A 209 -8.95 18.80 12.28
C GLU A 209 -9.20 18.96 10.76
N ASN A 210 -8.84 20.12 10.22
CA ASN A 210 -9.01 20.41 8.80
C ASN A 210 -8.08 19.53 7.93
N ARG A 211 -6.82 19.31 8.34
CA ARG A 211 -5.90 18.44 7.60
C ARG A 211 -6.36 16.98 7.57
N LEU A 212 -7.09 16.55 8.59
CA LEU A 212 -7.69 15.19 8.67
C LEU A 212 -8.97 15.06 7.82
N ARG A 213 -9.60 16.15 7.40
CA ARG A 213 -10.91 16.14 6.74
C ARG A 213 -10.93 15.31 5.46
N PHE A 214 -9.93 15.45 4.59
CA PHE A 214 -9.88 14.69 3.35
C PHE A 214 -9.76 13.18 3.60
N LEU A 215 -8.91 12.75 4.54
CA LEU A 215 -8.82 11.35 4.97
C LEU A 215 -10.18 10.85 5.48
N LYS A 216 -10.86 11.66 6.31
CA LYS A 216 -12.18 11.33 6.85
C LYS A 216 -13.20 11.10 5.72
N GLU A 217 -13.35 12.06 4.82
CA GLU A 217 -14.36 12.02 3.75
C GLU A 217 -14.12 10.86 2.77
N VAL A 218 -12.87 10.59 2.38
CA VAL A 218 -12.53 9.43 1.56
C VAL A 218 -12.89 8.13 2.28
N THR A 219 -12.53 8.01 3.56
CA THR A 219 -12.80 6.81 4.36
C THR A 219 -14.30 6.58 4.54
N GLU A 220 -15.06 7.63 4.85
CA GLU A 220 -16.52 7.57 4.98
C GLU A 220 -17.20 7.16 3.67
N ALA A 221 -16.79 7.78 2.54
CA ALA A 221 -17.34 7.47 1.22
C ALA A 221 -17.10 6.01 0.82
N VAL A 222 -15.89 5.50 1.05
CA VAL A 222 -15.53 4.11 0.76
C VAL A 222 -16.23 3.15 1.71
N SER A 223 -16.22 3.43 3.03
CA SER A 223 -16.87 2.57 4.03
C SER A 223 -18.38 2.49 3.84
N SER A 224 -19.02 3.58 3.42
CA SER A 224 -20.46 3.56 3.11
C SER A 224 -20.78 2.74 1.86
N GLU A 225 -19.83 2.57 0.94
CA GLU A 225 -20.00 1.81 -0.30
C GLU A 225 -19.82 0.30 -0.10
N ILE A 226 -18.79 -0.13 0.64
CA ILE A 226 -18.38 -1.54 0.71
C ILE A 226 -18.42 -2.15 2.12
N GLY A 227 -18.73 -1.35 3.15
CA GLY A 227 -18.63 -1.72 4.56
C GLY A 227 -17.27 -1.42 5.17
N ALA A 228 -17.22 -0.83 6.38
CA ALA A 228 -15.98 -0.48 7.07
C ALA A 228 -15.11 -1.70 7.44
N ASP A 229 -15.74 -2.86 7.60
CA ASP A 229 -15.09 -4.15 7.87
C ASP A 229 -14.26 -4.70 6.69
N ARG A 230 -14.34 -4.04 5.52
CA ARG A 230 -13.55 -4.32 4.31
C ARG A 230 -12.56 -3.19 3.95
N VAL A 231 -12.40 -2.20 4.83
CA VAL A 231 -11.55 -1.03 4.58
C VAL A 231 -10.37 -1.03 5.53
N GLY A 232 -9.16 -1.10 4.99
CA GLY A 232 -7.92 -0.79 5.69
C GLY A 232 -7.37 0.56 5.26
N VAL A 233 -6.52 1.15 6.09
CA VAL A 233 -5.84 2.41 5.77
C VAL A 233 -4.35 2.29 6.06
N ARG A 234 -3.51 2.66 5.10
CA ARG A 234 -2.05 2.68 5.28
C ARG A 234 -1.58 4.09 5.62
N LEU A 235 -0.82 4.20 6.70
CA LEU A 235 -0.19 5.42 7.18
C LEU A 235 1.33 5.23 7.27
N ALA A 236 2.10 6.31 7.15
CA ALA A 236 3.55 6.30 7.31
C ALA A 236 4.00 7.49 8.18
N PRO A 237 3.91 7.38 9.51
CA PRO A 237 4.02 8.51 10.42
C PRO A 237 5.35 9.26 10.38
N LEU A 238 6.46 8.57 10.12
CA LEU A 238 7.80 9.16 10.14
C LEU A 238 8.49 9.12 8.77
N THR A 239 7.72 8.91 7.70
CA THR A 239 8.28 8.87 6.34
C THR A 239 8.85 10.22 5.93
N THR A 240 9.96 10.17 5.20
CA THR A 240 10.57 11.32 4.51
C THR A 240 10.39 11.23 2.98
N LEU A 241 9.74 10.15 2.53
CA LEU A 241 9.53 9.88 1.11
C LEU A 241 8.70 10.97 0.43
N ASN A 242 9.06 11.27 -0.82
CA ASN A 242 8.32 12.18 -1.69
C ASN A 242 8.13 13.60 -1.12
N GLY A 243 9.10 14.05 -0.33
CA GLY A 243 9.08 15.39 0.27
C GLY A 243 8.05 15.55 1.40
N THR A 244 7.76 14.47 2.11
CA THR A 244 6.89 14.49 3.30
C THR A 244 7.68 15.03 4.49
N VAL A 245 7.11 16.05 5.16
CA VAL A 245 7.67 16.63 6.39
C VAL A 245 6.52 17.15 7.25
N ASP A 246 6.06 16.36 8.21
CA ASP A 246 5.06 16.85 9.19
C ASP A 246 5.78 17.43 10.42
N ALA A 247 5.37 18.64 10.84
CA ALA A 247 5.98 19.31 11.97
C ALA A 247 5.72 18.59 13.31
N ASN A 248 4.59 17.88 13.43
CA ASN A 248 4.17 17.16 14.63
C ASN A 248 3.61 15.76 14.29
N PRO A 249 4.43 14.85 13.75
CA PRO A 249 3.93 13.59 13.21
C PRO A 249 3.23 12.72 14.26
N GLN A 250 3.69 12.72 15.51
CA GLN A 250 3.04 11.95 16.56
C GLN A 250 1.62 12.45 16.83
N GLU A 251 1.41 13.76 16.94
CA GLU A 251 0.09 14.35 17.14
C GLU A 251 -0.84 14.05 15.96
N THR A 252 -0.36 14.29 14.72
CA THR A 252 -1.11 14.07 13.48
C THR A 252 -1.57 12.63 13.35
N TYR A 253 -0.67 11.67 13.53
CA TYR A 253 -1.00 10.27 13.27
C TYR A 253 -1.72 9.58 14.43
N LEU A 254 -1.57 10.05 15.68
CA LEU A 254 -2.44 9.60 16.78
C LEU A 254 -3.88 10.13 16.58
N ALA A 255 -4.05 11.35 16.09
CA ALA A 255 -5.37 11.87 15.77
C ALA A 255 -6.00 11.14 14.56
N ALA A 256 -5.23 10.83 13.52
CA ALA A 256 -5.66 10.01 12.40
C ALA A 256 -6.09 8.59 12.86
N ALA A 257 -5.30 7.96 13.72
CA ALA A 257 -5.63 6.63 14.27
C ALA A 257 -6.95 6.65 15.07
N ARG A 258 -7.17 7.66 15.91
CA ARG A 258 -8.44 7.83 16.64
C ARG A 258 -9.62 8.05 15.71
N LEU A 259 -9.48 8.92 14.71
CA LEU A 259 -10.50 9.14 13.69
C LEU A 259 -10.89 7.85 12.97
N LEU A 260 -9.89 7.09 12.51
CA LEU A 260 -10.10 5.85 11.78
C LEU A 260 -10.68 4.74 12.68
N GLY A 261 -10.34 4.74 13.98
CA GLY A 261 -10.98 3.90 14.98
C GLY A 261 -12.47 4.22 15.17
N GLN A 262 -12.82 5.51 15.19
CA GLN A 262 -14.22 5.95 15.25
C GLN A 262 -15.02 5.58 14.00
N LEU A 263 -14.38 5.58 12.83
CA LEU A 263 -14.95 5.12 11.55
C LEU A 263 -14.97 3.59 11.44
N ASN A 264 -14.45 2.89 12.43
CA ASN A 264 -14.46 1.43 12.56
C ASN A 264 -13.86 0.71 11.33
N VAL A 265 -12.81 1.26 10.71
CA VAL A 265 -12.08 0.56 9.64
C VAL A 265 -11.43 -0.70 10.18
N THR A 266 -11.27 -1.72 9.32
CA THR A 266 -10.88 -3.06 9.78
C THR A 266 -9.42 -3.13 10.24
N TYR A 267 -8.52 -2.34 9.64
CA TYR A 267 -7.12 -2.26 10.10
C TYR A 267 -6.46 -0.91 9.79
N LEU A 268 -5.42 -0.60 10.56
CA LEU A 268 -4.38 0.35 10.18
C LEU A 268 -3.10 -0.40 9.80
N HIS A 269 -2.49 0.01 8.70
CA HIS A 269 -1.21 -0.49 8.23
C HIS A 269 -0.15 0.60 8.40
N ILE A 270 0.74 0.42 9.37
CA ILE A 270 1.80 1.38 9.67
C ILE A 270 3.06 1.00 8.90
N ALA A 271 3.43 1.84 7.93
CA ALA A 271 4.71 1.75 7.26
C ALA A 271 5.75 2.50 8.09
N GLU A 272 6.73 1.79 8.64
CA GLU A 272 7.80 2.41 9.42
C GLU A 272 8.82 3.15 8.52
N ALA A 273 8.82 2.86 7.21
CA ALA A 273 9.69 3.46 6.19
C ALA A 273 11.21 3.37 6.52
N ASP A 274 11.59 2.45 7.39
CA ASP A 274 12.97 2.22 7.84
C ASP A 274 13.88 1.58 6.76
N TRP A 275 13.33 1.30 5.57
CA TRP A 275 14.11 0.95 4.37
C TRP A 275 14.68 2.18 3.63
N ASP A 276 14.20 3.36 3.97
CA ASP A 276 14.65 4.68 3.54
C ASP A 276 15.29 5.39 4.73
N ASP A 277 15.33 6.71 4.74
CA ASP A 277 15.99 7.53 5.80
C ASP A 277 15.06 7.86 6.98
N ALA A 278 13.89 7.25 7.08
CA ALA A 278 12.98 7.49 8.19
C ALA A 278 13.60 7.09 9.54
N PRO A 279 13.43 7.91 10.58
CA PRO A 279 13.89 7.55 11.91
C PRO A 279 13.11 6.34 12.45
N LEU A 280 13.74 5.60 13.36
CA LEU A 280 13.06 4.50 14.05
C LEU A 280 11.88 5.04 14.86
N MET A 281 10.73 4.38 14.72
CA MET A 281 9.53 4.73 15.48
C MET A 281 9.70 4.34 16.95
N PRO A 282 9.60 5.28 17.91
CA PRO A 282 9.71 4.99 19.34
C PRO A 282 8.59 4.06 19.83
N GLU A 283 8.88 3.23 20.82
CA GLU A 283 7.91 2.28 21.39
C GLU A 283 6.69 3.00 21.98
N ASN A 284 6.87 4.14 22.65
CA ASN A 284 5.76 4.93 23.19
C ASN A 284 4.83 5.45 22.08
N PHE A 285 5.35 5.71 20.87
CA PHE A 285 4.50 6.06 19.74
C PHE A 285 3.72 4.85 19.24
N LYS A 286 4.35 3.67 19.13
CA LYS A 286 3.67 2.41 18.78
C LYS A 286 2.55 2.08 19.77
N GLN A 287 2.84 2.22 21.08
CA GLN A 287 1.82 2.05 22.11
C GLN A 287 0.69 3.07 21.99
N GLY A 288 1.05 4.35 21.72
CA GLY A 288 0.04 5.39 21.48
C GLY A 288 -0.87 5.09 20.29
N LEU A 289 -0.34 4.52 19.20
CA LEU A 289 -1.14 4.07 18.05
C LEU A 289 -2.06 2.90 18.44
N ARG A 290 -1.56 1.94 19.24
CA ARG A 290 -2.38 0.84 19.77
C ARG A 290 -3.54 1.34 20.65
N ASP A 291 -3.25 2.29 21.52
CA ASP A 291 -4.27 2.89 22.42
C ASP A 291 -5.31 3.72 21.65
N ALA A 292 -4.88 4.34 20.55
CA ALA A 292 -5.74 5.17 19.70
C ALA A 292 -6.62 4.37 18.73
N PHE A 293 -6.19 3.15 18.35
CA PHE A 293 -6.87 2.33 17.35
C PHE A 293 -7.17 0.92 17.90
N PRO A 294 -8.44 0.57 18.13
CA PRO A 294 -8.79 -0.67 18.83
C PRO A 294 -8.76 -1.92 17.94
N ASN A 295 -8.86 -1.77 16.61
CA ASN A 295 -8.90 -2.87 15.66
C ASN A 295 -7.49 -3.37 15.28
N THR A 296 -7.36 -4.11 14.18
CA THR A 296 -6.10 -4.74 13.77
C THR A 296 -5.03 -3.72 13.37
N LEU A 297 -3.84 -3.84 13.93
CA LEU A 297 -2.65 -3.09 13.54
C LEU A 297 -1.67 -3.97 12.76
N ILE A 298 -1.34 -3.56 11.53
CA ILE A 298 -0.31 -4.16 10.69
C ILE A 298 0.91 -3.24 10.72
N TYR A 299 2.09 -3.78 11.00
CA TYR A 299 3.35 -3.04 10.86
C TYR A 299 4.17 -3.62 9.72
N ALA A 300 4.77 -2.75 8.90
CA ALA A 300 5.67 -3.12 7.82
C ALA A 300 6.91 -2.22 7.80
N GLY A 301 8.06 -2.86 7.55
CA GLY A 301 9.37 -2.24 7.52
C GLY A 301 10.44 -3.28 7.24
N LYS A 302 11.64 -3.11 7.79
CA LYS A 302 12.71 -4.13 7.76
C LYS A 302 12.48 -5.23 8.80
N TYR A 303 11.32 -5.88 8.76
CA TYR A 303 11.02 -7.00 9.65
C TYR A 303 11.67 -8.28 9.15
N ASP A 304 12.35 -8.98 10.07
CA ASP A 304 12.67 -10.41 10.00
C ASP A 304 11.75 -11.21 10.94
N GLY A 305 11.94 -12.51 11.02
CA GLY A 305 11.11 -13.37 11.86
C GLY A 305 11.19 -13.06 13.35
N ASP A 306 12.36 -12.68 13.86
CA ASP A 306 12.57 -12.42 15.28
C ASP A 306 11.98 -11.06 15.69
N ARG A 307 12.23 -10.02 14.91
CA ARG A 307 11.60 -8.71 15.12
C ARG A 307 10.07 -8.79 15.02
N ALA A 308 9.56 -9.61 14.11
CA ALA A 308 8.12 -9.83 13.96
C ALA A 308 7.51 -10.51 15.19
N ARG A 309 8.13 -11.56 15.71
CA ARG A 309 7.67 -12.22 16.94
C ARG A 309 7.68 -11.28 18.13
N ALA A 310 8.77 -10.54 18.32
CA ALA A 310 8.87 -9.56 19.39
C ALA A 310 7.77 -8.48 19.31
N ALA A 311 7.46 -8.00 18.10
CA ALA A 311 6.40 -7.02 17.88
C ALA A 311 5.00 -7.54 18.25
N LEU A 312 4.70 -8.78 17.90
CA LEU A 312 3.43 -9.44 18.25
C LEU A 312 3.34 -9.73 19.74
N GLU A 313 4.45 -10.17 20.37
CA GLU A 313 4.51 -10.43 21.83
C GLU A 313 4.36 -9.15 22.64
N ALA A 314 4.90 -8.03 22.16
CA ALA A 314 4.74 -6.73 22.81
C ALA A 314 3.31 -6.16 22.74
N GLY A 315 2.44 -6.73 21.87
CA GLY A 315 1.00 -6.42 21.80
C GLY A 315 0.64 -5.14 21.07
N TRP A 316 1.62 -4.39 20.53
CA TRP A 316 1.32 -3.20 19.72
C TRP A 316 1.14 -3.51 18.23
N ALA A 317 1.40 -4.73 17.79
CA ALA A 317 1.11 -5.22 16.44
C ALA A 317 0.24 -6.49 16.50
N ASP A 318 -0.66 -6.65 15.53
CA ASP A 318 -1.48 -7.85 15.34
C ASP A 318 -1.01 -8.67 14.15
N MET A 319 -0.46 -8.02 13.12
CA MET A 319 0.09 -8.64 11.91
C MET A 319 1.36 -7.92 11.46
N ILE A 320 2.22 -8.62 10.72
CA ILE A 320 3.49 -8.07 10.23
C ILE A 320 3.58 -8.22 8.70
N GLY A 321 3.92 -7.11 8.04
CA GLY A 321 4.17 -7.03 6.61
C GLY A 321 5.65 -7.25 6.28
N PHE A 322 5.91 -8.22 5.38
CA PHE A 322 7.25 -8.54 4.89
C PHE A 322 7.38 -8.16 3.41
N GLY A 323 7.83 -6.93 3.12
CA GLY A 323 7.90 -6.45 1.75
C GLY A 323 8.92 -7.19 0.89
N ARG A 324 10.17 -6.75 0.92
CA ARG A 324 11.25 -7.34 0.10
C ARG A 324 11.45 -8.86 0.27
N PRO A 325 11.25 -9.45 1.47
CA PRO A 325 11.28 -10.90 1.59
C PRO A 325 10.28 -11.63 0.70
N PHE A 326 9.05 -11.11 0.53
CA PHE A 326 8.06 -11.71 -0.38
C PHE A 326 8.43 -11.58 -1.86
N VAL A 327 9.28 -10.63 -2.24
CA VAL A 327 9.71 -10.52 -3.66
C VAL A 327 10.37 -11.80 -4.12
N ALA A 328 11.36 -12.29 -3.37
CA ALA A 328 12.20 -13.42 -3.75
C ALA A 328 11.80 -14.76 -3.10
N ASN A 329 10.81 -14.76 -2.21
CA ASN A 329 10.39 -15.96 -1.50
C ASN A 329 8.86 -16.10 -1.60
N PRO A 330 8.33 -16.69 -2.68
CA PRO A 330 6.88 -16.87 -2.84
C PRO A 330 6.27 -17.70 -1.69
N ASP A 331 7.03 -18.64 -1.12
CA ASP A 331 6.70 -19.51 0.00
C ASP A 331 7.19 -18.95 1.36
N LEU A 332 7.25 -17.63 1.52
CA LEU A 332 7.79 -16.99 2.72
C LEU A 332 7.17 -17.51 4.04
N PRO A 333 5.84 -17.72 4.16
CA PRO A 333 5.28 -18.28 5.39
C PRO A 333 5.86 -19.66 5.74
N ASN A 334 6.04 -20.52 4.75
CA ASN A 334 6.66 -21.83 4.94
C ASN A 334 8.12 -21.70 5.39
N ARG A 335 8.92 -20.81 4.77
CA ARG A 335 10.31 -20.57 5.16
C ARG A 335 10.42 -20.04 6.59
N LEU A 336 9.60 -19.08 6.97
CA LEU A 336 9.57 -18.53 8.34
C LEU A 336 9.13 -19.56 9.38
N ARG A 337 8.21 -20.47 9.03
CA ARG A 337 7.73 -21.54 9.92
C ARG A 337 8.81 -22.56 10.25
N HIS A 338 9.64 -22.89 9.27
CA HIS A 338 10.63 -23.97 9.40
C HIS A 338 12.07 -23.46 9.56
N GLY A 339 12.27 -22.13 9.58
CA GLY A 339 13.61 -21.53 9.67
C GLY A 339 14.44 -21.75 8.42
N TYR A 340 13.83 -21.90 7.25
CA TYR A 340 14.53 -22.06 5.99
C TYR A 340 15.19 -20.75 5.54
N PRO A 341 16.31 -20.82 4.79
CA PRO A 341 17.01 -19.62 4.34
C PRO A 341 16.14 -18.79 3.38
N LEU A 342 16.23 -17.45 3.50
CA LEU A 342 15.57 -16.53 2.59
C LEU A 342 16.48 -16.22 1.41
N ALA A 343 15.94 -16.31 0.19
CA ALA A 343 16.62 -15.88 -1.01
C ALA A 343 16.63 -14.33 -1.08
N PRO A 344 17.74 -13.69 -1.48
CA PRO A 344 17.78 -12.27 -1.73
C PRO A 344 17.04 -11.92 -3.03
N HIS A 345 16.38 -10.78 -3.06
CA HIS A 345 15.81 -10.24 -4.30
C HIS A 345 16.90 -9.58 -5.15
N ASP A 346 16.69 -9.57 -6.47
CA ASP A 346 17.52 -8.81 -7.41
C ASP A 346 16.95 -7.39 -7.56
N PRO A 347 17.66 -6.35 -7.05
CA PRO A 347 17.19 -4.96 -7.14
C PRO A 347 16.93 -4.48 -8.58
N ALA A 348 17.64 -5.01 -9.57
CA ALA A 348 17.48 -4.63 -10.98
C ALA A 348 16.15 -5.09 -11.58
N THR A 349 15.45 -6.02 -10.93
CA THR A 349 14.19 -6.59 -11.41
C THR A 349 12.97 -6.16 -10.59
N LEU A 350 13.12 -5.18 -9.70
CA LEU A 350 12.02 -4.74 -8.84
C LEU A 350 10.89 -4.09 -9.65
N PHE A 351 11.21 -3.32 -10.68
CA PHE A 351 10.23 -2.56 -11.46
C PHE A 351 10.33 -2.86 -12.94
N GLY A 352 9.19 -3.01 -13.61
CA GLY A 352 9.13 -3.27 -15.05
C GLY A 352 9.67 -4.64 -15.46
N GLY A 353 9.81 -4.87 -16.76
CA GLY A 353 10.28 -6.13 -17.33
C GLY A 353 9.21 -7.21 -17.41
N GLY A 354 9.65 -8.44 -17.62
CA GLY A 354 8.81 -9.64 -17.75
C GLY A 354 8.74 -10.48 -16.48
N GLU A 355 8.78 -11.80 -16.67
CA GLU A 355 8.67 -12.79 -15.59
C GLU A 355 9.89 -12.81 -14.66
N LYS A 356 11.07 -12.45 -15.20
CA LYS A 356 12.31 -12.41 -14.42
C LYS A 356 12.20 -11.48 -13.22
N GLY A 357 12.51 -12.00 -12.04
CA GLY A 357 12.42 -11.27 -10.77
C GLY A 357 10.98 -11.02 -10.30
N LEU A 358 9.99 -11.66 -10.94
CA LEU A 358 8.58 -11.59 -10.56
C LEU A 358 8.02 -12.98 -10.22
N THR A 359 7.97 -13.87 -11.21
CA THR A 359 7.36 -15.19 -11.10
C THR A 359 8.34 -16.35 -11.15
N ASP A 360 9.61 -16.10 -11.41
CA ASP A 360 10.68 -17.09 -11.58
C ASP A 360 11.45 -17.46 -10.29
N TYR A 361 11.14 -16.81 -9.16
CA TYR A 361 11.74 -17.18 -7.87
C TYR A 361 11.21 -18.56 -7.40
N PRO A 362 12.11 -19.50 -7.05
CA PRO A 362 11.70 -20.84 -6.68
C PRO A 362 11.17 -20.91 -5.24
N VAL A 363 10.27 -21.86 -5.00
CA VAL A 363 9.94 -22.33 -3.66
C VAL A 363 11.14 -23.10 -3.09
N TYR A 364 11.30 -23.10 -1.76
CA TYR A 364 12.37 -23.84 -1.10
C TYR A 364 12.13 -25.36 -1.19
N GLN A 365 13.17 -26.10 -1.60
CA GLN A 365 13.17 -27.56 -1.62
C GLN A 365 14.15 -28.07 -0.56
N ALA A 366 13.66 -28.82 0.43
CA ALA A 366 14.47 -29.27 1.57
C ALA A 366 15.64 -30.20 1.17
N ASP A 367 15.52 -30.89 0.03
CA ASP A 367 16.52 -31.83 -0.46
C ASP A 367 17.78 -31.16 -1.04
N ASP A 368 17.72 -29.89 -1.43
CA ASP A 368 18.87 -29.13 -1.94
C ASP A 368 19.91 -28.77 -0.87
N ALA A 369 19.54 -28.84 0.42
CA ALA A 369 20.44 -28.55 1.54
C ALA A 369 21.42 -29.71 1.85
N ALA A 370 21.15 -30.92 1.38
CA ALA A 370 21.98 -32.12 1.65
C ALA A 370 23.15 -32.28 0.66
N THR A 371 23.13 -31.58 -0.48
CA THR A 371 24.13 -31.73 -1.56
C THR A 371 25.28 -30.72 -1.49
N ASN A 372 25.20 -29.73 -0.58
CA ASN A 372 26.21 -28.66 -0.43
C ASN A 372 26.93 -28.67 0.93
N ARG A 373 27.10 -29.85 1.55
CA ARG A 373 27.98 -30.03 2.74
C ARG A 373 29.22 -30.86 2.40
#